data_239327af7a8415f4d38aad63284a50a0
#
_entry.id   239327af7a8415f4d38aad63284a50a0
#
_cell.length_a   1.000
_cell.length_b   1.000
_cell.length_c   1.000
_cell.angle_alpha   90.00
_cell.angle_beta   90.00
_cell.angle_gamma   90.00
#
_symmetry.space_group_name_H-M   'P 1'
#
loop_
_entity.id
_entity.type
_entity.pdbx_description
1 polymer ?
#
loop_
_entity_poly.entity_id
_entity_poly.type
_entity_poly.pdbx_seq_one_letter_code
_entity_poly.pdbx_strand_id
1 'polypeptide(L)'
;GKRVLILGSGDIGLIMARRMTLEGAKVLACVEVMPYSGGLTRNIVQCLQDFDIPLYLSHTIVDIQGDTRVEKAIVAKVDENRRPIPGTEMEFDVDTILLSVGLIPENELTRQAGIPMDPHTKGAVVYENMETGIPGVFACGNVVHVHDLVDFVSGESDRAGAAAAAYVLHGETPDAA
;
A
#
# COMPACT_ATOMS: atom_id res chain seq x y z
N GLY A 1 -3.21 -23.02 -14.65
CA GLY A 1 -2.85 -21.67 -14.22
C GLY A 1 -3.78 -21.21 -13.10
N LYS A 2 -3.35 -20.22 -12.34
CA LYS A 2 -4.18 -19.60 -11.28
C LYS A 2 -5.12 -18.57 -11.90
N ARG A 3 -6.32 -18.45 -11.33
CA ARG A 3 -7.27 -17.38 -11.65
C ARG A 3 -7.16 -16.32 -10.58
N VAL A 4 -6.84 -15.10 -10.97
CA VAL A 4 -6.44 -14.03 -10.06
C VAL A 4 -7.37 -12.83 -10.22
N LEU A 5 -7.83 -12.28 -9.10
CA LEU A 5 -8.46 -10.97 -9.03
C LEU A 5 -7.51 -10.01 -8.29
N ILE A 6 -7.36 -8.80 -8.80
CA ILE A 6 -6.53 -7.78 -8.16
C ILE A 6 -7.42 -6.68 -7.60
N LEU A 7 -7.24 -6.37 -6.32
CA LEU A 7 -7.91 -5.24 -5.65
C LEU A 7 -6.92 -4.10 -5.48
N GLY A 8 -7.24 -2.97 -6.10
CA GLY A 8 -6.43 -1.76 -6.15
C GLY A 8 -5.69 -1.60 -7.49
N SER A 9 -5.76 -0.41 -8.05
CA SER A 9 -5.17 -0.03 -9.36
C SER A 9 -4.03 0.97 -9.25
N GLY A 10 -3.33 0.99 -8.13
CA GLY A 10 -2.03 1.64 -8.02
C GLY A 10 -0.97 0.94 -8.87
N ASP A 11 0.19 1.55 -9.08
CA ASP A 11 1.24 1.02 -9.97
C ASP A 11 1.63 -0.43 -9.64
N ILE A 12 1.72 -0.78 -8.36
CA ILE A 12 2.06 -2.15 -7.96
C ILE A 12 1.00 -3.15 -8.42
N GLY A 13 -0.29 -2.84 -8.24
CA GLY A 13 -1.38 -3.70 -8.68
C GLY A 13 -1.36 -3.91 -10.20
N LEU A 14 -1.14 -2.83 -10.95
CA LEU A 14 -1.05 -2.87 -12.42
C LEU A 14 0.16 -3.70 -12.88
N ILE A 15 1.34 -3.44 -12.33
CA ILE A 15 2.57 -4.18 -12.66
C ILE A 15 2.43 -5.66 -12.34
N MET A 16 1.80 -5.99 -11.21
CA MET A 16 1.57 -7.38 -10.82
C MET A 16 0.52 -8.07 -11.69
N ALA A 17 -0.50 -7.35 -12.19
CA ALA A 17 -1.44 -7.90 -13.16
C ALA A 17 -0.70 -8.40 -14.41
N ARG A 18 0.15 -7.57 -14.98
CA ARG A 18 1.01 -7.94 -16.09
C ARG A 18 1.95 -9.10 -15.75
N ARG A 19 2.65 -9.02 -14.62
CA ARG A 19 3.63 -10.01 -14.21
C ARG A 19 2.99 -11.39 -14.03
N MET A 20 1.87 -11.47 -13.33
CA MET A 20 1.16 -12.74 -13.11
C MET A 20 0.66 -13.34 -14.42
N THR A 21 0.21 -12.51 -15.37
CA THR A 21 -0.20 -12.98 -16.71
C THR A 21 0.99 -13.56 -17.46
N LEU A 22 2.15 -12.92 -17.41
CA LEU A 22 3.37 -13.44 -18.06
C LEU A 22 3.86 -14.75 -17.43
N GLU A 23 3.61 -14.97 -16.13
CA GLU A 23 3.91 -16.24 -15.45
C GLU A 23 2.81 -17.31 -15.65
N GLY A 24 1.85 -17.07 -16.53
CA GLY A 24 0.82 -18.05 -16.92
C GLY A 24 -0.41 -18.08 -16.03
N ALA A 25 -0.61 -17.12 -15.13
CA ALA A 25 -1.88 -16.94 -14.43
C ALA A 25 -2.90 -16.25 -15.35
N LYS A 26 -4.18 -16.51 -15.11
CA LYS A 26 -5.27 -15.75 -15.72
C LYS A 26 -5.73 -14.67 -14.78
N VAL A 27 -5.35 -13.42 -15.03
CA VAL A 27 -5.87 -12.27 -14.31
C VAL A 27 -7.24 -11.94 -14.88
N LEU A 28 -8.28 -12.06 -14.05
CA LEU A 28 -9.67 -11.90 -14.48
C LEU A 28 -10.09 -10.45 -14.54
N ALA A 29 -9.60 -9.64 -13.58
CA ALA A 29 -9.87 -8.22 -13.51
C ALA A 29 -8.94 -7.52 -12.52
N CYS A 30 -8.82 -6.20 -12.67
CA CYS A 30 -8.37 -5.27 -11.65
C CYS A 30 -9.58 -4.46 -11.16
N VAL A 31 -9.76 -4.36 -9.85
CA VAL A 31 -10.91 -3.71 -9.20
C VAL A 31 -10.40 -2.51 -8.40
N GLU A 32 -11.03 -1.36 -8.56
CA GLU A 32 -10.63 -0.10 -7.93
C GLU A 32 -11.83 0.58 -7.30
N VAL A 33 -11.71 0.92 -6.02
CA VAL A 33 -12.78 1.59 -5.25
C VAL A 33 -13.00 3.04 -5.69
N MET A 34 -11.95 3.69 -6.18
CA MET A 34 -12.04 5.05 -6.70
C MET A 34 -12.62 5.10 -8.12
N PRO A 35 -13.21 6.24 -8.53
CA PRO A 35 -13.69 6.42 -9.90
C PRO A 35 -12.56 6.63 -10.93
N TYR A 36 -11.31 6.49 -10.51
CA TYR A 36 -10.11 6.61 -11.33
C TYR A 36 -9.01 5.66 -10.83
N SER A 37 -8.10 5.27 -11.71
CA SER A 37 -6.91 4.51 -11.32
C SER A 37 -5.87 5.41 -10.67
N GLY A 38 -5.24 4.95 -9.59
CA GLY A 38 -4.13 5.64 -8.94
C GLY A 38 -2.78 5.41 -9.62
N GLY A 39 -2.70 4.49 -10.58
CA GLY A 39 -1.47 4.17 -11.30
C GLY A 39 -1.20 5.11 -12.49
N LEU A 40 0.05 5.12 -12.94
CA LEU A 40 0.47 5.90 -14.11
C LEU A 40 -0.24 5.40 -15.38
N THR A 41 -0.61 6.31 -16.27
CA THR A 41 -1.30 5.98 -17.55
C THR A 41 -0.55 4.93 -18.35
N ARG A 42 0.79 5.01 -18.42
CA ARG A 42 1.61 3.99 -19.11
C ARG A 42 1.42 2.59 -18.54
N ASN A 43 1.25 2.47 -17.21
CA ASN A 43 1.04 1.17 -16.57
C ASN A 43 -0.38 0.65 -16.81
N ILE A 44 -1.38 1.53 -16.92
CA ILE A 44 -2.75 1.13 -17.33
C ILE A 44 -2.69 0.50 -18.73
N VAL A 45 -2.00 1.15 -19.66
CA VAL A 45 -1.86 0.62 -21.03
C VAL A 45 -1.08 -0.70 -21.03
N GLN A 46 0.17 -0.67 -20.55
CA GLN A 46 1.11 -1.79 -20.67
C GLN A 46 0.78 -3.00 -19.77
N CYS A 47 0.01 -2.80 -18.72
CA CYS A 47 -0.25 -3.84 -17.73
C CYS A 47 -1.68 -4.38 -17.79
N LEU A 48 -2.65 -3.59 -18.27
CA LEU A 48 -4.03 -4.04 -18.41
C LEU A 48 -4.48 -4.09 -19.87
N GLN A 49 -4.38 -3.00 -20.62
CA GLN A 49 -4.93 -2.93 -21.99
C GLN A 49 -4.21 -3.89 -22.95
N ASP A 50 -2.88 -3.96 -22.92
CA ASP A 50 -2.08 -4.86 -23.76
C ASP A 50 -2.33 -6.36 -23.46
N PHE A 51 -2.99 -6.67 -22.33
CA PHE A 51 -3.31 -8.03 -21.90
C PHE A 51 -4.83 -8.30 -21.82
N ASP A 52 -5.66 -7.37 -22.30
CA ASP A 52 -7.13 -7.46 -22.25
C ASP A 52 -7.67 -7.70 -20.84
N ILE A 53 -7.01 -7.15 -19.80
CA ILE A 53 -7.45 -7.25 -18.41
C ILE A 53 -8.42 -6.13 -18.11
N PRO A 54 -9.70 -6.43 -17.74
CA PRO A 54 -10.69 -5.43 -17.40
C PRO A 54 -10.30 -4.63 -16.14
N LEU A 55 -10.59 -3.32 -16.16
CA LEU A 55 -10.49 -2.44 -15.00
C LEU A 55 -11.89 -1.99 -14.58
N TYR A 56 -12.31 -2.39 -13.39
CA TYR A 56 -13.59 -1.98 -12.80
C TYR A 56 -13.35 -0.85 -11.80
N LEU A 57 -13.63 0.38 -12.21
CA LEU A 57 -13.59 1.58 -11.36
C LEU A 57 -14.88 1.71 -10.55
N SER A 58 -14.81 2.35 -9.39
CA SER A 58 -15.93 2.46 -8.43
C SER A 58 -16.51 1.11 -8.03
N HIS A 59 -15.63 0.11 -7.84
CA HIS A 59 -15.99 -1.24 -7.42
C HIS A 59 -15.08 -1.71 -6.29
N THR A 60 -15.58 -2.62 -5.46
CA THR A 60 -14.77 -3.26 -4.41
C THR A 60 -15.21 -4.70 -4.20
N ILE A 61 -14.35 -5.49 -3.55
CA ILE A 61 -14.72 -6.84 -3.09
C ILE A 61 -15.58 -6.68 -1.84
N VAL A 62 -16.75 -7.30 -1.83
CA VAL A 62 -17.71 -7.25 -0.73
C VAL A 62 -17.83 -8.56 0.02
N ASP A 63 -17.44 -9.67 -0.61
CA ASP A 63 -17.45 -10.99 0.01
C ASP A 63 -16.38 -11.88 -0.62
N ILE A 64 -15.83 -12.79 0.18
CA ILE A 64 -14.82 -13.78 -0.24
C ILE A 64 -15.30 -15.14 0.27
N GLN A 65 -15.45 -16.09 -0.64
CA GLN A 65 -15.95 -17.43 -0.36
C GLN A 65 -14.88 -18.47 -0.62
N GLY A 66 -14.91 -19.54 0.17
CA GLY A 66 -14.03 -20.69 0.13
C GLY A 66 -13.86 -21.28 1.52
N ASP A 67 -13.45 -22.52 1.61
CA ASP A 67 -13.21 -23.20 2.88
C ASP A 67 -11.73 -23.09 3.30
N THR A 68 -10.88 -23.91 2.73
CA THR A 68 -9.44 -23.89 3.04
C THR A 68 -8.65 -22.89 2.20
N ARG A 69 -9.27 -22.38 1.15
CA ARG A 69 -8.70 -21.47 0.18
C ARG A 69 -9.80 -20.63 -0.46
N VAL A 70 -9.43 -19.47 -1.02
CA VAL A 70 -10.38 -18.67 -1.81
C VAL A 70 -10.80 -19.43 -3.06
N GLU A 71 -12.11 -19.45 -3.31
CA GLU A 71 -12.75 -20.08 -4.46
C GLU A 71 -13.56 -19.08 -5.28
N LYS A 72 -14.08 -18.06 -4.61
CA LYS A 72 -14.90 -17.01 -5.23
C LYS A 72 -14.70 -15.67 -4.54
N ALA A 73 -14.75 -14.60 -5.33
CA ALA A 73 -14.84 -13.22 -4.85
C ALA A 73 -16.11 -12.57 -5.41
N ILE A 74 -16.85 -11.87 -4.56
CA ILE A 74 -18.00 -11.07 -4.94
C ILE A 74 -17.56 -9.61 -5.00
N VAL A 75 -17.74 -8.98 -6.13
CA VAL A 75 -17.41 -7.58 -6.40
C VAL A 75 -18.69 -6.80 -6.57
N ALA A 76 -18.83 -5.63 -5.95
CA ALA A 76 -19.96 -4.75 -6.15
C ALA A 76 -19.51 -3.34 -6.51
N LYS A 77 -20.35 -2.61 -7.22
CA LYS A 77 -20.20 -1.19 -7.45
C LYS A 77 -20.35 -0.44 -6.13
N VAL A 78 -19.63 0.68 -5.97
CA VAL A 78 -19.74 1.56 -4.81
C VAL A 78 -20.29 2.93 -5.18
N ASP A 79 -20.97 3.56 -4.23
CA ASP A 79 -21.42 4.95 -4.30
C ASP A 79 -20.28 5.95 -4.04
N GLU A 80 -20.60 7.24 -4.04
CA GLU A 80 -19.66 8.34 -3.76
C GLU A 80 -19.04 8.27 -2.35
N ASN A 81 -19.70 7.60 -1.41
CA ASN A 81 -19.23 7.36 -0.05
C ASN A 81 -18.46 6.03 0.07
N ARG A 82 -18.16 5.36 -1.05
CA ARG A 82 -17.50 4.05 -1.13
C ARG A 82 -18.30 2.93 -0.45
N ARG A 83 -19.63 3.05 -0.40
CA ARG A 83 -20.51 2.02 0.13
C ARG A 83 -21.02 1.14 -1.01
N PRO A 84 -21.02 -0.20 -0.85
CA PRO A 84 -21.53 -1.09 -1.87
C PRO A 84 -23.01 -0.82 -2.19
N ILE A 85 -23.32 -0.83 -3.49
CA ILE A 85 -24.68 -0.64 -4.00
C ILE A 85 -25.30 -2.02 -4.18
N PRO A 86 -26.37 -2.37 -3.43
CA PRO A 86 -27.05 -3.66 -3.55
C PRO A 86 -27.59 -3.90 -4.96
N GLY A 87 -27.50 -5.14 -5.44
CA GLY A 87 -27.98 -5.54 -6.77
C GLY A 87 -26.96 -5.27 -7.90
N THR A 88 -25.73 -4.89 -7.57
CA THR A 88 -24.64 -4.68 -8.53
C THR A 88 -23.55 -5.74 -8.41
N GLU A 89 -23.78 -6.79 -7.65
CA GLU A 89 -22.83 -7.84 -7.36
C GLU A 89 -22.47 -8.63 -8.62
N MET A 90 -21.15 -8.85 -8.80
CA MET A 90 -20.57 -9.70 -9.82
C MET A 90 -19.74 -10.79 -9.16
N GLU A 91 -19.91 -12.02 -9.60
CA GLU A 91 -19.14 -13.17 -9.08
C GLU A 91 -17.91 -13.45 -9.95
N PHE A 92 -16.78 -13.65 -9.29
CA PHE A 92 -15.55 -14.09 -9.91
C PHE A 92 -15.06 -15.39 -9.27
N ASP A 93 -14.99 -16.46 -10.05
CA ASP A 93 -14.34 -17.69 -9.60
C ASP A 93 -12.83 -17.50 -9.61
N VAL A 94 -12.21 -17.47 -8.45
CA VAL A 94 -10.79 -17.15 -8.27
C VAL A 94 -10.08 -18.14 -7.35
N ASP A 95 -8.80 -18.35 -7.60
CA ASP A 95 -7.91 -19.11 -6.72
C ASP A 95 -7.07 -18.19 -5.83
N THR A 96 -6.98 -16.91 -6.20
CA THR A 96 -6.08 -15.94 -5.58
C THR A 96 -6.67 -14.54 -5.70
N ILE A 97 -6.62 -13.80 -4.61
CA ILE A 97 -6.87 -12.36 -4.59
C ILE A 97 -5.56 -11.68 -4.23
N LEU A 98 -5.14 -10.72 -5.06
CA LEU A 98 -3.96 -9.90 -4.82
C LEU A 98 -4.42 -8.53 -4.30
N LEU A 99 -3.94 -8.12 -3.13
CA LEU A 99 -4.26 -6.84 -2.53
C LEU A 99 -3.18 -5.80 -2.89
N SER A 100 -3.60 -4.71 -3.51
CA SER A 100 -2.77 -3.53 -3.83
C SER A 100 -3.47 -2.27 -3.34
N VAL A 101 -3.83 -2.25 -2.06
CA VAL A 101 -4.69 -1.24 -1.42
C VAL A 101 -3.92 -0.22 -0.57
N GLY A 102 -2.62 -0.12 -0.79
CA GLY A 102 -1.72 0.75 -0.06
C GLY A 102 -0.99 0.04 1.07
N LEU A 103 -0.02 0.74 1.63
CA LEU A 103 0.80 0.29 2.74
C LEU A 103 0.36 1.00 4.02
N ILE A 104 0.57 0.34 5.16
CA ILE A 104 0.40 0.92 6.49
C ILE A 104 1.77 0.87 7.16
N PRO A 105 2.28 1.98 7.73
CA PRO A 105 3.52 1.99 8.49
C PRO A 105 3.48 0.96 9.63
N GLU A 106 4.46 0.04 9.65
CA GLU A 106 4.57 -0.98 10.69
C GLU A 106 5.21 -0.39 11.94
N ASN A 107 4.46 -0.28 13.00
CA ASN A 107 4.85 0.47 14.19
C ASN A 107 4.53 -0.25 15.52
N GLU A 108 4.55 -1.59 15.55
CA GLU A 108 4.36 -2.33 16.79
C GLU A 108 5.41 -1.96 17.85
N LEU A 109 6.70 -2.00 17.47
CA LEU A 109 7.80 -1.67 18.38
C LEU A 109 7.77 -0.19 18.81
N THR A 110 7.42 0.71 17.89
CA THR A 110 7.27 2.14 18.18
C THR A 110 6.21 2.38 19.26
N ARG A 111 5.05 1.72 19.13
CA ARG A 111 3.96 1.79 20.12
C ARG A 111 4.36 1.17 21.46
N GLN A 112 5.03 0.02 21.44
CA GLN A 112 5.52 -0.64 22.66
C GLN A 112 6.53 0.22 23.42
N ALA A 113 7.36 0.98 22.70
CA ALA A 113 8.28 1.95 23.28
C ALA A 113 7.59 3.21 23.83
N GLY A 114 6.28 3.38 23.62
CA GLY A 114 5.53 4.55 24.07
C GLY A 114 5.77 5.81 23.23
N ILE A 115 6.31 5.69 22.02
CA ILE A 115 6.55 6.81 21.12
C ILE A 115 5.21 7.29 20.55
N PRO A 116 4.91 8.60 20.58
CA PRO A 116 3.70 9.16 20.01
C PRO A 116 3.59 8.87 18.51
N MET A 117 2.35 8.60 18.06
CA MET A 117 2.04 8.32 16.67
C MET A 117 1.28 9.48 16.04
N ASP A 118 1.67 9.87 14.83
CA ASP A 118 0.93 10.86 14.06
C ASP A 118 -0.38 10.25 13.50
N PRO A 119 -1.54 10.89 13.75
CA PRO A 119 -2.83 10.34 13.32
C PRO A 119 -3.05 10.40 11.81
N HIS A 120 -2.30 11.20 11.05
CA HIS A 120 -2.41 11.34 9.61
C HIS A 120 -1.52 10.35 8.89
N THR A 121 -0.21 10.35 9.21
CA THR A 121 0.77 9.45 8.58
C THR A 121 0.68 8.01 9.10
N LYS A 122 0.15 7.82 10.31
CA LYS A 122 0.14 6.55 11.07
C LYS A 122 1.55 6.07 11.45
N GLY A 123 2.54 6.93 11.31
CA GLY A 123 3.94 6.68 11.68
C GLY A 123 4.32 7.33 13.00
N ALA A 124 5.59 7.17 13.40
CA ALA A 124 6.15 7.82 14.57
C ALA A 124 6.19 9.34 14.38
N VAL A 125 5.90 10.09 15.45
CA VAL A 125 6.21 11.53 15.51
C VAL A 125 7.73 11.67 15.67
N VAL A 126 8.36 12.41 14.74
CA VAL A 126 9.80 12.68 14.74
C VAL A 126 10.06 14.17 14.59
N TYR A 127 11.22 14.61 15.06
CA TYR A 127 11.75 15.96 14.83
C TYR A 127 12.42 16.03 13.43
N GLU A 128 12.89 17.21 13.05
CA GLU A 128 13.54 17.42 11.74
C GLU A 128 14.77 16.52 11.49
N ASN A 129 15.47 16.16 12.57
CA ASN A 129 16.63 15.26 12.56
C ASN A 129 16.23 13.76 12.61
N MET A 130 14.96 13.43 12.47
CA MET A 130 14.41 12.07 12.56
C MET A 130 14.49 11.43 13.96
N GLU A 131 14.84 12.18 15.00
CA GLU A 131 14.76 11.70 16.39
C GLU A 131 13.30 11.68 16.86
N THR A 132 12.94 10.66 17.62
CA THR A 132 11.61 10.57 18.25
C THR A 132 11.58 11.37 19.57
N GLY A 133 10.43 11.38 20.26
CA GLY A 133 10.34 11.95 21.60
C GLY A 133 11.17 11.20 22.68
N ILE A 134 11.83 10.11 22.33
CA ILE A 134 12.74 9.37 23.24
C ILE A 134 14.17 9.65 22.77
N PRO A 135 15.03 10.28 23.60
CA PRO A 135 16.39 10.60 23.24
C PRO A 135 17.18 9.37 22.75
N GLY A 136 17.90 9.54 21.64
CA GLY A 136 18.70 8.46 21.02
C GLY A 136 17.88 7.44 20.23
N VAL A 137 16.57 7.61 20.10
CA VAL A 137 15.74 6.75 19.27
C VAL A 137 15.29 7.50 18.01
N PHE A 138 15.67 6.98 16.85
CA PHE A 138 15.40 7.57 15.54
C PHE A 138 14.48 6.68 14.72
N ALA A 139 13.66 7.31 13.88
CA ALA A 139 12.80 6.61 12.94
C ALA A 139 12.82 7.32 11.57
N CYS A 140 12.89 6.55 10.48
CA CYS A 140 12.89 7.08 9.12
C CYS A 140 12.25 6.11 8.14
N GLY A 141 11.92 6.59 6.94
CA GLY A 141 11.32 5.79 5.88
C GLY A 141 9.86 5.43 6.15
N ASN A 142 9.41 4.29 5.63
CA ASN A 142 8.00 3.90 5.65
C ASN A 142 7.41 3.62 7.04
N VAL A 143 8.21 3.58 8.10
CA VAL A 143 7.70 3.53 9.49
C VAL A 143 7.22 4.90 9.97
N VAL A 144 7.72 5.99 9.36
CA VAL A 144 7.30 7.37 9.65
C VAL A 144 6.12 7.77 8.78
N HIS A 145 6.26 7.60 7.47
CA HIS A 145 5.14 7.69 6.53
C HIS A 145 5.48 6.93 5.25
N VAL A 146 4.45 6.53 4.48
CA VAL A 146 4.67 5.81 3.22
C VAL A 146 5.11 6.79 2.14
N HIS A 147 6.29 6.55 1.57
CA HIS A 147 6.85 7.33 0.49
C HIS A 147 6.50 6.75 -0.89
N ASP A 148 6.29 7.63 -1.87
CA ASP A 148 6.07 7.23 -3.27
C ASP A 148 7.38 6.84 -3.97
N LEU A 149 8.50 7.43 -3.57
CA LEU A 149 9.80 7.21 -4.18
C LEU A 149 10.86 6.88 -3.13
N VAL A 150 11.72 5.91 -3.46
CA VAL A 150 12.84 5.49 -2.60
C VAL A 150 13.88 6.60 -2.38
N ASP A 151 13.98 7.56 -3.30
CA ASP A 151 14.89 8.71 -3.16
C ASP A 151 14.58 9.54 -1.90
N PHE A 152 13.30 9.72 -1.57
CA PHE A 152 12.90 10.39 -0.32
C PHE A 152 13.24 9.57 0.91
N VAL A 153 13.05 8.24 0.84
CA VAL A 153 13.46 7.31 1.91
C VAL A 153 14.96 7.41 2.17
N SER A 154 15.77 7.44 1.11
CA SER A 154 17.22 7.58 1.21
C SER A 154 17.62 8.89 1.90
N GLY A 155 17.03 10.02 1.49
CA GLY A 155 17.29 11.31 2.09
C GLY A 155 16.90 11.41 3.57
N GLU A 156 15.78 10.77 3.98
CA GLU A 156 15.43 10.66 5.40
C GLU A 156 16.41 9.78 6.17
N SER A 157 16.82 8.66 5.57
CA SER A 157 17.75 7.72 6.20
C SER A 157 19.13 8.34 6.41
N ASP A 158 19.61 9.15 5.46
CA ASP A 158 20.86 9.90 5.59
C ASP A 158 20.80 10.88 6.78
N ARG A 159 19.69 11.62 6.92
CA ARG A 159 19.48 12.53 8.07
C ARG A 159 19.44 11.78 9.39
N ALA A 160 18.65 10.71 9.46
CA ALA A 160 18.55 9.87 10.65
C ALA A 160 19.90 9.27 11.04
N GLY A 161 20.64 8.76 10.07
CA GLY A 161 21.98 8.19 10.28
C GLY A 161 22.99 9.22 10.79
N ALA A 162 23.02 10.43 10.21
CA ALA A 162 23.88 11.52 10.65
C ALA A 162 23.53 11.96 12.07
N ALA A 163 22.24 12.12 12.39
CA ALA A 163 21.78 12.49 13.72
C ALA A 163 22.11 11.42 14.77
N ALA A 164 21.87 10.14 14.45
CA ALA A 164 22.24 9.02 15.34
C ALA A 164 23.74 8.95 15.60
N ALA A 165 24.57 9.18 14.58
CA ALA A 165 26.01 9.24 14.74
C ALA A 165 26.45 10.40 15.64
N ALA A 166 25.84 11.60 15.47
CA ALA A 166 26.11 12.76 16.33
C ALA A 166 25.72 12.47 17.79
N TYR A 167 24.56 11.85 18.00
CA TYR A 167 24.12 11.44 19.34
C TYR A 167 25.12 10.50 20.02
N VAL A 168 25.59 9.48 19.30
CA VAL A 168 26.60 8.52 19.83
C VAL A 168 27.92 9.21 20.18
N LEU A 169 28.36 10.17 19.37
CA LEU A 169 29.66 10.85 19.55
C LEU A 169 29.62 11.96 20.61
N HIS A 170 28.51 12.64 20.77
CA HIS A 170 28.39 13.86 21.57
C HIS A 170 27.36 13.79 22.70
N GLY A 171 26.54 12.74 22.74
CA GLY A 171 25.48 12.56 23.76
C GLY A 171 24.25 13.47 23.57
N GLU A 172 24.25 14.28 22.52
CA GLU A 172 23.18 15.20 22.16
C GLU A 172 23.05 15.26 20.63
N THR A 173 21.83 15.46 20.13
CA THR A 173 21.63 15.80 18.71
C THR A 173 21.56 17.32 18.58
N PRO A 174 22.40 17.95 17.76
CA PRO A 174 22.21 19.35 17.39
C PRO A 174 20.84 19.48 16.72
N ASP A 175 20.01 20.43 17.16
CA ASP A 175 18.73 20.80 16.55
C ASP A 175 17.51 19.88 16.82
N ALA A 176 17.36 19.33 18.03
CA ALA A 176 16.06 18.91 18.55
C ALA A 176 15.33 20.11 19.19
N ALA A 177 14.99 21.12 18.37
CA ALA A 177 14.21 22.28 18.82
C ALA A 177 12.82 22.27 18.18
#